data_5fc2f97dec3b58c54651f96b9da8f1c6
#
_entry.id   5fc2f97dec3b58c54651f96b9da8f1c6
#
_cell.length_a   1.000
_cell.length_b   1.000
_cell.length_c   1.000
_cell.angle_alpha   90.00
_cell.angle_beta   90.00
_cell.angle_gamma   90.00
#
_symmetry.space_group_name_H-M   'P 1'
#
loop_
_entity.id
_entity.type
_entity.pdbx_description
1 polymer ?
#
loop_
_entity_poly.entity_id
_entity_poly.type
_entity_poly.pdbx_seq_one_letter_code
_entity_poly.pdbx_strand_id
1 'polypeptide(L)'
;MSVTVTYSATFGNYSGTYGPDGINGWNGTDGLFTDDSTTTVFSEENGFLPAFNRLFQIADHSENPGAFAGDEDPDPIVHLGFWGSLGTFSGTQYASSGEYAGLDLGFIVEAADGSYLNYTFFASPSHTIYGEIGSITFGLGLQQDSNGLYYFDEELVTIDDLDTIGLNGGVDGNGDVIDRATGLNDTHNIVNGLKDGDASALWAALD
;
A
#
# COMPACT_ATOMS: atom_id res chain seq x y z
N MET A 1 -17.17 -2.80 12.25
CA MET A 1 -16.09 -3.57 11.62
C MET A 1 -14.80 -2.92 12.09
N SER A 2 -13.76 -3.65 12.36
CA SER A 2 -12.52 -3.10 12.90
C SER A 2 -11.36 -3.60 12.06
N VAL A 3 -10.49 -2.69 11.67
CA VAL A 3 -9.20 -2.99 11.05
C VAL A 3 -8.19 -3.30 12.15
N THR A 4 -7.34 -4.28 11.92
CA THR A 4 -6.23 -4.62 12.82
C THR A 4 -4.97 -3.90 12.35
N VAL A 5 -4.33 -3.13 13.22
CA VAL A 5 -3.05 -2.46 12.92
C VAL A 5 -1.98 -3.01 13.83
N THR A 6 -0.96 -3.62 13.23
CA THR A 6 0.18 -4.22 13.91
C THR A 6 1.43 -3.37 13.67
N TYR A 7 2.17 -3.07 14.72
CA TYR A 7 3.44 -2.35 14.64
C TYR A 7 4.60 -3.27 15.02
N SER A 8 5.70 -3.16 14.29
CA SER A 8 6.93 -3.87 14.64
C SER A 8 7.51 -3.40 15.97
N ALA A 9 8.39 -4.23 16.56
CA ALA A 9 9.13 -3.85 17.75
C ALA A 9 10.01 -2.60 17.53
N THR A 10 10.45 -2.33 16.32
CA THR A 10 11.23 -1.14 15.94
C THR A 10 10.35 0.11 16.02
N PHE A 11 9.11 0.03 15.57
CA PHE A 11 8.11 1.08 15.81
C PHE A 11 7.56 1.06 17.25
N GLY A 12 7.41 -0.14 17.84
CA GLY A 12 6.84 -0.34 19.18
C GLY A 12 7.78 0.00 20.34
N ASN A 13 9.07 0.21 20.11
CA ASN A 13 10.00 0.72 21.13
C ASN A 13 9.74 2.19 21.49
N TYR A 14 8.82 2.81 20.80
CA TYR A 14 8.30 4.13 21.14
C TYR A 14 7.15 3.95 22.12
N SER A 15 7.46 4.09 23.42
CA SER A 15 6.46 4.03 24.49
C SER A 15 5.54 5.24 24.43
N GLY A 16 4.45 5.13 23.72
CA GLY A 16 3.40 6.13 23.65
C GLY A 16 2.02 5.50 23.72
N THR A 17 1.04 6.26 24.15
CA THR A 17 -0.37 5.83 24.12
C THR A 17 -0.95 6.22 22.77
N TYR A 18 -1.54 5.26 22.07
CA TYR A 18 -2.26 5.56 20.84
C TYR A 18 -3.56 6.33 21.20
N GLY A 19 -3.71 7.51 20.63
CA GLY A 19 -4.90 8.36 20.80
C GLY A 19 -5.42 8.82 19.43
N PRO A 20 -6.55 9.52 19.39
CA PRO A 20 -7.12 10.04 18.15
C PRO A 20 -6.18 10.96 17.35
N ASP A 21 -5.12 11.45 17.98
CA ASP A 21 -4.11 12.30 17.38
C ASP A 21 -2.79 11.55 17.08
N GLY A 22 -2.78 10.21 17.13
CA GLY A 22 -1.60 9.37 16.91
C GLY A 22 -0.90 8.91 18.19
N ILE A 23 0.40 8.55 18.08
CA ILE A 23 1.19 8.08 19.22
C ILE A 23 1.67 9.29 20.03
N ASN A 24 1.13 9.47 21.22
CA ASN A 24 1.57 10.52 22.16
C ASN A 24 2.80 10.03 22.95
N GLY A 25 3.80 10.88 23.07
CA GLY A 25 5.01 10.62 23.88
C GLY A 25 6.21 10.08 23.09
N TRP A 26 6.16 10.16 21.78
CA TRP A 26 7.31 9.81 20.95
C TRP A 26 8.33 10.94 20.94
N ASN A 27 9.55 10.70 21.43
CA ASN A 27 10.54 11.74 21.61
C ASN A 27 11.54 11.90 20.46
N GLY A 28 11.31 11.28 19.32
CA GLY A 28 12.03 11.52 18.07
C GLY A 28 13.56 11.47 18.10
N THR A 29 14.17 11.08 19.23
CA THR A 29 15.62 11.17 19.41
C THR A 29 16.37 9.90 19.01
N ASP A 30 15.68 8.82 18.73
CA ASP A 30 16.32 7.52 18.46
C ASP A 30 16.35 7.11 16.99
N GLY A 31 16.32 8.08 16.11
CA GLY A 31 17.25 8.02 15.00
C GLY A 31 16.87 7.28 13.73
N LEU A 32 15.73 6.62 13.56
CA LEU A 32 15.42 6.03 12.25
C LEU A 32 14.89 7.08 11.24
N PHE A 33 14.41 8.21 11.70
CA PHE A 33 13.70 9.15 10.85
C PHE A 33 14.03 10.63 11.19
N THR A 34 15.29 10.98 11.16
CA THR A 34 15.71 12.38 11.09
C THR A 34 16.05 12.69 9.64
N ASP A 35 15.40 13.69 9.05
CA ASP A 35 15.87 14.23 7.79
C ASP A 35 17.23 14.94 7.97
N ASP A 36 18.01 15.07 6.89
CA ASP A 36 19.31 15.74 6.88
C ASP A 36 19.23 17.21 7.32
N SER A 37 18.03 17.77 7.46
CA SER A 37 17.81 19.16 7.86
C SER A 37 17.65 19.35 9.37
N THR A 38 17.83 18.31 10.18
CA THR A 38 17.59 18.32 11.63
C THR A 38 16.12 18.45 12.03
N THR A 39 15.20 18.32 11.09
CA THR A 39 13.78 18.34 11.39
C THR A 39 13.34 16.93 11.73
N THR A 40 12.87 16.71 12.94
CA THR A 40 12.25 15.45 13.34
C THR A 40 10.99 15.22 12.48
N VAL A 41 11.01 14.21 11.64
CA VAL A 41 9.85 13.89 10.80
C VAL A 41 8.68 13.46 11.67
N PHE A 42 8.99 12.79 12.77
CA PHE A 42 8.01 12.40 13.78
C PHE A 42 8.10 13.35 14.98
N SER A 43 7.01 14.02 15.32
CA SER A 43 6.91 14.86 16.51
C SER A 43 5.65 14.53 17.30
N GLU A 44 5.71 14.79 18.62
CA GLU A 44 4.53 14.66 19.48
C GLU A 44 3.34 15.51 19.00
N GLU A 45 3.62 16.65 18.34
CA GLU A 45 2.60 17.58 17.84
C GLU A 45 1.85 17.06 16.61
N ASN A 46 2.49 16.19 15.82
CA ASN A 46 1.94 15.77 14.52
C ASN A 46 1.33 14.37 14.54
N GLY A 47 1.61 13.57 15.59
CA GLY A 47 1.14 12.18 15.68
C GLY A 47 1.81 11.22 14.67
N PHE A 48 1.43 9.94 14.76
CA PHE A 48 2.02 8.88 13.93
C PHE A 48 1.64 9.01 12.45
N LEU A 49 0.35 9.12 12.12
CA LEU A 49 -0.11 9.10 10.74
C LEU A 49 0.44 10.25 9.89
N PRO A 50 0.40 11.52 10.33
CA PRO A 50 1.00 12.62 9.59
C PRO A 50 2.50 12.47 9.40
N ALA A 51 3.18 11.96 10.42
CA ALA A 51 4.62 11.74 10.36
C ALA A 51 4.99 10.61 9.40
N PHE A 52 4.30 9.47 9.47
CA PHE A 52 4.47 8.35 8.56
C PHE A 52 4.18 8.77 7.11
N ASN A 53 3.07 9.48 6.89
CA ASN A 53 2.69 9.98 5.57
C ASN A 53 3.75 10.92 4.98
N ARG A 54 4.31 11.82 5.81
CA ARG A 54 5.40 12.68 5.38
C ARG A 54 6.66 11.89 5.02
N LEU A 55 7.06 10.91 5.84
CA LEU A 55 8.19 10.05 5.54
C LEU A 55 7.97 9.31 4.22
N PHE A 56 6.79 8.73 4.05
CA PHE A 56 6.44 7.99 2.85
C PHE A 56 6.43 8.89 1.60
N GLN A 57 5.94 10.13 1.71
CA GLN A 57 5.96 11.12 0.64
C GLN A 57 7.36 11.56 0.20
N ILE A 58 8.32 11.61 1.12
CA ILE A 58 9.69 12.03 0.80
C ILE A 58 10.56 10.88 0.28
N ALA A 59 10.13 9.63 0.43
CA ALA A 59 10.78 8.50 -0.22
C ALA A 59 10.56 8.60 -1.73
N ASP A 60 11.62 8.44 -2.53
CA ASP A 60 11.52 8.51 -3.98
C ASP A 60 11.05 7.17 -4.56
N HIS A 61 9.76 7.07 -4.83
CA HIS A 61 9.13 5.90 -5.46
C HIS A 61 9.09 5.97 -7.00
N SER A 62 9.56 7.08 -7.59
CA SER A 62 9.32 7.39 -9.02
C SER A 62 9.99 6.43 -9.98
N GLU A 63 11.10 5.81 -9.60
CA GLU A 63 11.86 4.89 -10.44
C GLU A 63 11.40 3.43 -10.30
N ASN A 64 10.53 3.12 -9.36
CA ASN A 64 10.01 1.78 -9.13
C ASN A 64 8.49 1.74 -9.38
N PRO A 65 8.07 1.29 -10.58
CA PRO A 65 6.64 1.24 -10.91
C PRO A 65 5.87 0.18 -10.11
N GLY A 66 6.56 -0.61 -9.27
CA GLY A 66 6.01 -1.75 -8.59
C GLY A 66 5.84 -2.99 -9.48
N ALA A 67 5.57 -4.11 -8.85
CA ALA A 67 5.34 -5.38 -9.54
C ALA A 67 4.33 -6.25 -8.81
N PHE A 68 3.66 -7.11 -9.60
CA PHE A 68 2.78 -8.15 -9.08
C PHE A 68 3.58 -9.41 -8.72
N ALA A 69 3.08 -10.16 -7.75
CA ALA A 69 3.63 -11.44 -7.32
C ALA A 69 2.51 -12.38 -6.88
N GLY A 70 2.88 -13.66 -6.72
CA GLY A 70 1.94 -14.72 -6.38
C GLY A 70 1.17 -15.25 -7.58
N ASP A 71 0.10 -15.99 -7.30
CA ASP A 71 -0.73 -16.62 -8.34
C ASP A 71 -1.43 -15.57 -9.19
N GLU A 72 -1.40 -15.77 -10.50
CA GLU A 72 -2.14 -14.93 -11.44
C GLU A 72 -3.64 -15.25 -11.41
N ASP A 73 -4.47 -14.21 -11.63
CA ASP A 73 -5.92 -14.40 -11.79
C ASP A 73 -6.20 -15.27 -13.03
N PRO A 74 -6.82 -16.43 -12.86
CA PRO A 74 -7.10 -17.35 -13.98
C PRO A 74 -8.20 -16.83 -14.91
N ASP A 75 -9.04 -15.89 -14.46
CA ASP A 75 -10.20 -15.39 -15.22
C ASP A 75 -10.42 -13.87 -14.95
N PRO A 76 -9.47 -13.00 -15.30
CA PRO A 76 -9.61 -11.57 -15.04
C PRO A 76 -10.79 -10.98 -15.82
N ILE A 77 -11.52 -10.03 -15.21
CA ILE A 77 -12.72 -9.38 -15.81
C ILE A 77 -12.41 -8.74 -17.16
N VAL A 78 -11.21 -8.17 -17.30
CA VAL A 78 -10.80 -7.46 -18.50
C VAL A 78 -9.89 -8.33 -19.37
N HIS A 79 -10.35 -8.68 -20.55
CA HIS A 79 -9.59 -9.43 -21.54
C HIS A 79 -9.34 -8.61 -22.81
N LEU A 80 -8.13 -8.67 -23.35
CA LEU A 80 -7.77 -8.08 -24.64
C LEU A 80 -8.17 -8.99 -25.81
N GLY A 81 -9.42 -9.35 -25.95
CA GLY A 81 -9.96 -10.02 -27.12
C GLY A 81 -9.00 -11.01 -27.81
N PHE A 82 -8.59 -10.75 -29.05
CA PHE A 82 -7.69 -11.61 -29.84
C PHE A 82 -6.28 -11.78 -29.24
N TRP A 83 -5.83 -10.88 -28.39
CA TRP A 83 -4.49 -10.91 -27.76
C TRP A 83 -4.47 -11.64 -26.43
N GLY A 84 -5.59 -12.18 -26.00
CA GLY A 84 -5.73 -12.89 -24.71
C GLY A 84 -5.42 -11.99 -23.52
N SER A 85 -4.74 -12.51 -22.51
CA SER A 85 -4.35 -11.78 -21.28
C SER A 85 -3.18 -10.79 -21.47
N LEU A 86 -2.73 -10.54 -22.68
CA LEU A 86 -1.63 -9.58 -23.00
C LEU A 86 -1.99 -8.14 -22.68
N GLY A 87 -2.35 -7.79 -21.52
CA GLY A 87 -2.72 -6.42 -21.15
C GLY A 87 -3.30 -6.33 -19.77
N THR A 88 -3.40 -7.46 -19.09
CA THR A 88 -3.73 -7.53 -17.68
C THR A 88 -2.56 -8.19 -16.96
N PHE A 89 -2.03 -7.51 -15.97
CA PHE A 89 -1.09 -8.06 -15.01
C PHE A 89 -1.88 -8.35 -13.74
N SER A 90 -1.61 -9.47 -13.09
CA SER A 90 -2.32 -9.84 -11.87
C SER A 90 -1.42 -10.59 -10.91
N GLY A 91 -1.84 -10.67 -9.67
CA GLY A 91 -1.18 -11.42 -8.62
C GLY A 91 -1.94 -11.34 -7.32
N THR A 92 -1.55 -12.14 -6.35
CA THR A 92 -2.07 -12.04 -4.98
C THR A 92 -1.38 -10.93 -4.19
N GLN A 93 -0.27 -10.40 -4.69
CA GLN A 93 0.45 -9.27 -4.12
C GLN A 93 0.80 -8.24 -5.19
N TYR A 94 0.87 -6.97 -4.77
CA TYR A 94 1.51 -5.88 -5.49
C TYR A 94 2.45 -5.15 -4.54
N ALA A 95 3.70 -4.92 -4.94
CA ALA A 95 4.68 -4.27 -4.10
C ALA A 95 5.48 -3.21 -4.85
N SER A 96 5.92 -2.20 -4.13
CA SER A 96 6.85 -1.18 -4.62
C SER A 96 7.68 -0.65 -3.45
N SER A 97 8.85 -0.10 -3.76
CA SER A 97 9.69 0.58 -2.78
C SER A 97 10.30 1.85 -3.35
N GLY A 98 10.72 2.74 -2.48
CA GLY A 98 11.43 3.96 -2.81
C GLY A 98 12.55 4.23 -1.82
N GLU A 99 13.53 5.02 -2.21
CA GLU A 99 14.69 5.32 -1.38
C GLU A 99 14.55 6.69 -0.70
N TYR A 100 14.85 6.73 0.60
CA TYR A 100 15.05 7.96 1.35
C TYR A 100 16.22 7.82 2.32
N ALA A 101 17.20 8.71 2.22
CA ALA A 101 18.38 8.76 3.09
C ALA A 101 19.11 7.40 3.22
N GLY A 102 19.12 6.59 2.16
CA GLY A 102 19.71 5.26 2.16
C GLY A 102 18.84 4.17 2.79
N LEU A 103 17.60 4.47 3.09
CA LEU A 103 16.58 3.50 3.53
C LEU A 103 15.68 3.15 2.35
N ASP A 104 15.49 1.87 2.11
CA ASP A 104 14.54 1.33 1.13
C ASP A 104 13.19 1.12 1.82
N LEU A 105 12.34 2.14 1.76
CA LEU A 105 10.98 2.10 2.33
C LEU A 105 9.99 1.66 1.27
N GLY A 106 9.25 0.60 1.54
CA GLY A 106 8.29 0.06 0.61
C GLY A 106 6.94 -0.28 1.22
N PHE A 107 6.07 -0.77 0.35
CA PHE A 107 4.78 -1.33 0.73
C PHE A 107 4.49 -2.61 -0.07
N ILE A 108 3.73 -3.50 0.56
CA ILE A 108 3.13 -4.68 -0.06
C ILE A 108 1.62 -4.57 0.16
N VAL A 109 0.86 -4.65 -0.92
CA VAL A 109 -0.60 -4.79 -0.89
C VAL A 109 -0.93 -6.24 -1.20
N GLU A 110 -1.67 -6.89 -0.32
CA GLU A 110 -2.15 -8.25 -0.52
C GLU A 110 -3.63 -8.26 -0.87
N ALA A 111 -3.98 -9.11 -1.82
CA ALA A 111 -5.38 -9.36 -2.12
C ALA A 111 -6.08 -10.04 -0.94
N ALA A 112 -7.38 -9.82 -0.80
CA ALA A 112 -8.21 -10.57 0.12
C ALA A 112 -8.21 -12.07 -0.22
N ASP A 113 -8.51 -12.92 0.75
CA ASP A 113 -8.51 -14.37 0.60
C ASP A 113 -9.36 -14.83 -0.60
N GLY A 114 -8.73 -15.54 -1.54
CA GLY A 114 -9.38 -16.02 -2.76
C GLY A 114 -9.63 -14.98 -3.84
N SER A 115 -9.09 -13.76 -3.65
CA SER A 115 -9.13 -12.65 -4.61
C SER A 115 -7.77 -12.43 -5.27
N TYR A 116 -7.75 -11.55 -6.25
CA TYR A 116 -6.55 -11.14 -6.98
C TYR A 116 -6.55 -9.62 -7.17
N LEU A 117 -5.35 -9.04 -7.19
CA LEU A 117 -5.14 -7.68 -7.67
C LEU A 117 -4.84 -7.74 -9.16
N ASN A 118 -5.54 -6.94 -9.93
CA ASN A 118 -5.45 -6.90 -11.39
C ASN A 118 -5.11 -5.51 -11.88
N TYR A 119 -4.31 -5.40 -12.93
CA TYR A 119 -3.97 -4.12 -13.58
C TYR A 119 -4.21 -4.21 -15.08
N THR A 120 -5.04 -3.31 -15.60
CA THR A 120 -5.29 -3.18 -17.04
C THR A 120 -4.29 -2.22 -17.67
N PHE A 121 -3.52 -2.68 -18.66
CA PHE A 121 -2.55 -1.81 -19.33
C PHE A 121 -3.10 -1.21 -20.62
N PHE A 122 -3.51 -2.04 -21.58
CA PHE A 122 -4.04 -1.61 -22.87
C PHE A 122 -5.56 -1.77 -23.00
N ALA A 123 -6.20 -2.50 -22.09
CA ALA A 123 -7.64 -2.69 -22.12
C ALA A 123 -8.38 -1.47 -21.54
N SER A 124 -9.67 -1.34 -21.84
CA SER A 124 -10.52 -0.30 -21.25
C SER A 124 -11.26 -0.86 -20.03
N PRO A 125 -11.22 -0.17 -18.89
CA PRO A 125 -10.48 1.08 -18.59
C PRO A 125 -8.97 0.84 -18.50
N SER A 126 -8.18 1.70 -19.13
CA SER A 126 -6.71 1.51 -19.15
C SER A 126 -6.04 2.05 -17.89
N HIS A 127 -4.90 1.43 -17.55
CA HIS A 127 -4.09 1.83 -16.39
C HIS A 127 -4.86 1.84 -15.07
N THR A 128 -5.77 0.89 -14.89
CA THR A 128 -6.63 0.77 -13.71
C THR A 128 -6.26 -0.49 -12.93
N ILE A 129 -6.07 -0.34 -11.63
CA ILE A 129 -5.93 -1.46 -10.70
C ILE A 129 -7.31 -1.76 -10.11
N TYR A 130 -7.66 -3.05 -9.97
CA TYR A 130 -8.88 -3.51 -9.32
C TYR A 130 -8.64 -4.85 -8.61
N GLY A 131 -9.51 -5.19 -7.69
CA GLY A 131 -9.46 -6.37 -6.83
C GLY A 131 -9.69 -5.97 -5.37
N GLU A 132 -10.00 -6.91 -4.52
CA GLU A 132 -10.23 -6.67 -3.10
C GLU A 132 -8.90 -6.69 -2.35
N ILE A 133 -8.64 -5.65 -1.55
CA ILE A 133 -7.45 -5.55 -0.69
C ILE A 133 -7.77 -6.22 0.65
N GLY A 134 -6.94 -7.19 1.05
CA GLY A 134 -6.99 -7.83 2.38
C GLY A 134 -6.10 -7.14 3.38
N SER A 135 -4.85 -6.86 3.00
CA SER A 135 -3.90 -6.19 3.89
C SER A 135 -2.92 -5.28 3.15
N ILE A 136 -2.29 -4.38 3.91
CA ILE A 136 -1.18 -3.55 3.45
C ILE A 136 -0.09 -3.57 4.51
N THR A 137 1.13 -3.96 4.10
CA THR A 137 2.32 -3.92 4.94
C THR A 137 3.30 -2.88 4.42
N PHE A 138 3.82 -2.07 5.32
CA PHE A 138 4.93 -1.14 5.08
C PHE A 138 6.17 -1.65 5.77
N GLY A 139 7.33 -1.53 5.12
CA GLY A 139 8.55 -2.07 5.66
C GLY A 139 9.81 -1.56 4.97
N LEU A 140 10.95 -2.06 5.44
CA LEU A 140 12.27 -1.75 4.92
C LEU A 140 12.88 -2.99 4.28
N GLY A 141 13.65 -2.77 3.20
CA GLY A 141 14.38 -3.84 2.52
C GLY A 141 13.44 -4.82 1.83
N LEU A 142 12.69 -4.35 0.84
CA LEU A 142 11.79 -5.20 0.05
C LEU A 142 12.58 -6.31 -0.65
N GLN A 143 12.18 -7.54 -0.41
CA GLN A 143 12.79 -8.76 -0.95
C GLN A 143 11.75 -9.62 -1.65
N GLN A 144 12.23 -10.67 -2.33
CA GLN A 144 11.36 -11.70 -2.92
C GLN A 144 11.85 -13.08 -2.49
N ASP A 145 10.93 -13.92 -2.03
CA ASP A 145 11.23 -15.27 -1.59
C ASP A 145 11.42 -16.25 -2.77
N SER A 146 11.70 -17.52 -2.47
CA SER A 146 11.89 -18.57 -3.48
C SER A 146 10.62 -18.92 -4.27
N ASN A 147 9.44 -18.52 -3.80
CA ASN A 147 8.15 -18.69 -4.48
C ASN A 147 7.78 -17.46 -5.30
N GLY A 148 8.60 -16.41 -5.24
CA GLY A 148 8.38 -15.15 -5.92
C GLY A 148 7.48 -14.18 -5.15
N LEU A 149 7.14 -14.46 -3.89
CA LEU A 149 6.34 -13.57 -3.05
C LEU A 149 7.22 -12.50 -2.40
N TYR A 150 6.69 -11.28 -2.32
CA TYR A 150 7.36 -10.17 -1.66
C TYR A 150 7.24 -10.27 -0.14
N TYR A 151 8.31 -9.86 0.54
CA TYR A 151 8.37 -9.69 1.99
C TYR A 151 9.37 -8.58 2.32
N PHE A 152 9.36 -8.10 3.56
CA PHE A 152 10.34 -7.14 4.06
C PHE A 152 11.36 -7.80 4.96
N ASP A 153 12.61 -7.32 4.91
CA ASP A 153 13.61 -7.64 5.92
C ASP A 153 13.15 -7.13 7.30
N GLU A 154 12.47 -6.00 7.31
CA GLU A 154 11.88 -5.42 8.51
C GLU A 154 10.49 -4.84 8.21
N GLU A 155 9.45 -5.49 8.71
CA GLU A 155 8.09 -4.97 8.67
C GLU A 155 7.92 -3.89 9.73
N LEU A 156 7.38 -2.74 9.34
CA LEU A 156 7.16 -1.60 10.22
C LEU A 156 5.72 -1.52 10.70
N VAL A 157 4.79 -1.56 9.77
CA VAL A 157 3.35 -1.45 10.04
C VAL A 157 2.61 -2.40 9.10
N THR A 158 1.70 -3.19 9.66
CA THR A 158 0.75 -4.00 8.89
C THR A 158 -0.67 -3.60 9.25
N ILE A 159 -1.51 -3.40 8.24
CA ILE A 159 -2.93 -3.08 8.35
C ILE A 159 -3.71 -4.23 7.73
N ASP A 160 -4.35 -5.02 8.56
CA ASP A 160 -5.11 -6.21 8.19
C ASP A 160 -6.62 -5.96 8.20
N ASP A 161 -7.39 -6.90 7.66
CA ASP A 161 -8.85 -6.91 7.63
C ASP A 161 -9.46 -5.77 6.79
N LEU A 162 -8.74 -5.27 5.79
CA LEU A 162 -9.20 -4.18 4.91
C LEU A 162 -10.40 -4.57 4.05
N ASP A 163 -10.57 -5.85 3.73
CA ASP A 163 -11.74 -6.40 3.04
C ASP A 163 -13.04 -6.26 3.86
N THR A 164 -12.93 -6.09 5.18
CA THR A 164 -14.08 -5.96 6.08
C THR A 164 -14.67 -4.57 6.17
N ILE A 165 -13.95 -3.52 5.76
CA ILE A 165 -14.39 -2.12 5.89
C ILE A 165 -15.22 -1.62 4.71
N GLY A 166 -15.43 -2.46 3.69
CA GLY A 166 -16.31 -2.16 2.56
C GLY A 166 -15.67 -1.28 1.51
N LEU A 167 -14.33 -1.40 1.33
CA LEU A 167 -13.64 -0.79 0.21
C LEU A 167 -14.25 -1.24 -1.11
N ASN A 168 -14.36 -0.30 -2.06
CA ASN A 168 -14.74 -0.64 -3.41
C ASN A 168 -13.53 -1.22 -4.16
N GLY A 169 -13.55 -2.53 -4.38
CA GLY A 169 -12.51 -3.27 -5.11
C GLY A 169 -12.39 -2.91 -6.60
N GLY A 170 -13.04 -1.85 -7.05
CA GLY A 170 -12.95 -1.36 -8.42
C GLY A 170 -13.83 -2.12 -9.42
N VAL A 171 -14.86 -2.83 -8.93
CA VAL A 171 -15.85 -3.52 -9.76
C VAL A 171 -17.25 -3.02 -9.41
N ASP A 172 -18.04 -2.68 -10.43
CA ASP A 172 -19.39 -2.19 -10.23
C ASP A 172 -20.43 -3.32 -10.05
N GLY A 173 -21.69 -2.94 -9.77
CA GLY A 173 -22.77 -3.92 -9.56
C GLY A 173 -23.15 -4.74 -10.80
N ASN A 174 -22.59 -4.46 -11.97
CA ASN A 174 -22.77 -5.23 -13.19
C ASN A 174 -21.59 -6.20 -13.43
N GLY A 175 -20.53 -6.10 -12.64
CA GLY A 175 -19.30 -6.86 -12.81
C GLY A 175 -18.30 -6.17 -13.76
N ASP A 176 -18.48 -4.88 -14.08
CA ASP A 176 -17.58 -4.14 -14.93
C ASP A 176 -16.52 -3.39 -14.08
N VAL A 177 -15.29 -3.29 -14.62
CA VAL A 177 -14.21 -2.56 -13.92
C VAL A 177 -14.51 -1.06 -13.92
N ILE A 178 -14.46 -0.45 -12.75
CA ILE A 178 -14.66 1.00 -12.55
C ILE A 178 -13.40 1.73 -13.00
N ASP A 179 -13.57 2.64 -13.98
CA ASP A 179 -12.45 3.46 -14.47
C ASP A 179 -11.86 4.33 -13.35
N ARG A 180 -10.55 4.29 -13.24
CA ARG A 180 -9.77 5.12 -12.30
C ARG A 180 -10.14 6.61 -12.35
N ALA A 181 -10.49 7.12 -13.53
CA ALA A 181 -10.85 8.53 -13.71
C ALA A 181 -12.13 8.95 -12.97
N THR A 182 -12.94 7.98 -12.52
CA THR A 182 -14.16 8.28 -11.75
C THR A 182 -13.87 8.64 -10.29
N GLY A 183 -12.72 8.25 -9.75
CA GLY A 183 -12.39 8.37 -8.33
C GLY A 183 -13.16 7.41 -7.41
N LEU A 184 -13.97 6.50 -7.97
CA LEU A 184 -14.82 5.58 -7.21
C LEU A 184 -14.21 4.20 -7.00
N ASN A 185 -13.00 3.98 -7.47
CA ASN A 185 -12.26 2.74 -7.34
C ASN A 185 -11.25 2.90 -6.20
N ASP A 186 -11.58 2.43 -5.00
CA ASP A 186 -10.76 2.61 -3.82
C ASP A 186 -9.44 1.85 -3.93
N THR A 187 -9.46 0.64 -4.49
CA THR A 187 -8.24 -0.14 -4.74
C THR A 187 -7.26 0.63 -5.61
N HIS A 188 -7.74 1.22 -6.72
CA HIS A 188 -6.86 2.03 -7.57
C HIS A 188 -6.34 3.26 -6.84
N ASN A 189 -7.20 3.98 -6.14
CA ASN A 189 -6.83 5.21 -5.43
C ASN A 189 -5.75 4.94 -4.36
N ILE A 190 -5.93 3.86 -3.59
CA ILE A 190 -4.99 3.45 -2.54
C ILE A 190 -3.66 3.02 -3.17
N VAL A 191 -3.67 2.03 -4.07
CA VAL A 191 -2.43 1.46 -4.62
C VAL A 191 -1.66 2.48 -5.46
N ASN A 192 -2.34 3.26 -6.29
CA ASN A 192 -1.67 4.30 -7.07
C ASN A 192 -1.15 5.44 -6.20
N GLY A 193 -1.90 5.82 -5.15
CA GLY A 193 -1.44 6.80 -4.17
C GLY A 193 -0.15 6.33 -3.48
N LEU A 194 -0.14 5.10 -2.97
CA LEU A 194 1.05 4.50 -2.35
C LEU A 194 2.24 4.47 -3.32
N LYS A 195 2.02 4.08 -4.58
CA LYS A 195 3.06 4.10 -5.62
C LYS A 195 3.60 5.51 -5.86
N ASP A 196 2.77 6.52 -5.78
CA ASP A 196 3.15 7.93 -5.96
C ASP A 196 3.65 8.59 -4.65
N GLY A 197 3.84 7.83 -3.57
CA GLY A 197 4.28 8.33 -2.26
C GLY A 197 3.18 9.05 -1.48
N ASP A 198 1.91 8.79 -1.75
CA ASP A 198 0.77 9.41 -1.08
C ASP A 198 -0.18 8.35 -0.49
N ALA A 199 -0.18 8.22 0.82
CA ALA A 199 -1.06 7.29 1.54
C ALA A 199 -2.41 7.91 1.95
N SER A 200 -2.75 9.11 1.49
CA SER A 200 -3.96 9.84 1.93
C SER A 200 -5.26 9.07 1.62
N ALA A 201 -5.32 8.37 0.48
CA ALA A 201 -6.50 7.56 0.12
C ALA A 201 -6.69 6.38 1.09
N LEU A 202 -5.59 5.74 1.53
CA LEU A 202 -5.63 4.69 2.55
C LEU A 202 -6.15 5.24 3.88
N TRP A 203 -5.61 6.37 4.34
CA TRP A 203 -6.05 6.95 5.62
C TRP A 203 -7.50 7.40 5.59
N ALA A 204 -7.97 7.96 4.48
CA ALA A 204 -9.37 8.33 4.32
C ALA A 204 -10.32 7.12 4.31
N ALA A 205 -9.84 5.95 3.92
CA ALA A 205 -10.62 4.70 3.96
C ALA A 205 -10.70 4.11 5.39
N LEU A 206 -9.79 4.48 6.28
CA LEU A 206 -9.75 4.01 7.67
C LEU A 206 -10.51 4.93 8.65
N ASP A 207 -10.88 6.17 8.24
CA ASP A 207 -11.66 7.12 9.03
C ASP A 207 -13.16 6.77 9.04
#